data_b7053b9defae8802e5d75efc1beb0e1a
#
_entry.id   b7053b9defae8802e5d75efc1beb0e1a
#
_cell.length_a   1.000
_cell.length_b   1.000
_cell.length_c   1.000
_cell.angle_alpha   90.00
_cell.angle_beta   90.00
_cell.angle_gamma   90.00
#
_symmetry.space_group_name_H-M   'P 1'
#
loop_
_entity.id
_entity.type
_entity.pdbx_description
1 polymer ?
#
loop_
_entity_poly.entity_id
_entity_poly.type
_entity_poly.pdbx_seq_one_letter_code
_entity_poly.pdbx_strand_id
1 'polypeptide(L)'
;MNQAPHHLATIEEVAHTFEQDAAPDTDLSRFAFEDWFTLAAFWAMGLCVFLQFFTRYALNNSLSWTEEVASNCLVVVVFLGAVMCVRLSRHIHVDVVYHYLPHAAARALSILVDLVRIAFFIYATTLVWRYLPIVEHERMISLDLPRSALFYTILISFVLMTLRSVQVFIGNLRRGYSVLERPGAFDGIGE
;
A
#
# COMPACT_ATOMS: atom_id res chain seq x y z
N MET A 1 7.18 -1.05 51.97
CA MET A 1 6.29 -0.58 50.90
C MET A 1 6.83 0.76 50.43
N ASN A 2 7.65 0.75 49.40
CA ASN A 2 8.28 1.96 48.86
C ASN A 2 7.63 2.22 47.50
N GLN A 3 6.64 3.13 47.49
CA GLN A 3 6.03 3.61 46.25
C GLN A 3 7.05 4.57 45.62
N ALA A 4 7.59 4.18 44.46
CA ALA A 4 8.35 5.08 43.62
C ALA A 4 7.46 6.25 43.21
N PRO A 5 7.93 7.51 43.29
CA PRO A 5 7.16 8.67 42.90
C PRO A 5 6.86 8.55 41.41
N HIS A 6 5.58 8.65 41.03
CA HIS A 6 5.17 8.85 39.66
C HIS A 6 5.75 10.20 39.20
N HIS A 7 6.89 10.17 38.51
CA HIS A 7 7.38 11.33 37.78
C HIS A 7 6.36 11.68 36.71
N LEU A 8 5.60 12.75 36.94
CA LEU A 8 4.85 13.39 35.87
C LEU A 8 5.93 13.92 34.91
N ALA A 9 5.98 13.36 33.71
CA ALA A 9 6.89 13.80 32.67
C ALA A 9 6.70 15.32 32.49
N THR A 10 7.77 16.07 32.60
CA THR A 10 7.74 17.51 32.42
C THR A 10 7.40 17.82 30.98
N ILE A 11 6.73 18.94 30.72
CA ILE A 11 6.35 19.37 29.35
C ILE A 11 7.57 19.37 28.43
N GLU A 12 8.75 19.67 28.94
CA GLU A 12 10.02 19.61 28.22
C GLU A 12 10.44 18.18 27.84
N GLU A 13 10.25 17.19 28.73
CA GLU A 13 10.54 15.78 28.42
C GLU A 13 9.58 15.25 27.34
N VAL A 14 8.31 15.64 27.42
CA VAL A 14 7.30 15.30 26.42
C VAL A 14 7.63 15.98 25.08
N ALA A 15 8.02 17.25 25.10
CA ALA A 15 8.45 17.99 23.91
C ALA A 15 9.69 17.35 23.27
N HIS A 16 10.71 16.98 24.06
CA HIS A 16 11.91 16.29 23.57
C HIS A 16 11.61 14.90 23.00
N THR A 17 10.65 14.16 23.57
CA THR A 17 10.21 12.87 22.96
C THR A 17 9.51 13.11 21.63
N PHE A 18 8.69 14.14 21.51
CA PHE A 18 8.08 14.52 20.22
C PHE A 18 9.10 15.05 19.22
N GLU A 19 10.16 15.75 19.64
CA GLU A 19 11.25 16.19 18.77
C GLU A 19 12.16 15.03 18.34
N GLN A 20 12.38 14.04 19.19
CA GLN A 20 13.11 12.82 18.82
C GLN A 20 12.31 11.88 17.91
N ASP A 21 11.00 11.84 18.06
CA ASP A 21 10.09 11.15 17.14
C ASP A 21 9.78 11.96 15.86
N ALA A 22 10.01 13.28 15.89
CA ALA A 22 9.82 14.18 14.74
C ALA A 22 11.06 14.15 13.83
N ALA A 23 11.03 13.22 12.93
CA ALA A 23 11.85 12.97 11.75
C ALA A 23 12.90 11.87 11.92
N PRO A 24 12.54 10.60 11.74
CA PRO A 24 13.50 9.70 11.15
C PRO A 24 13.91 10.34 9.80
N ASP A 25 15.21 10.48 9.56
CA ASP A 25 15.73 10.86 8.25
C ASP A 25 14.95 10.06 7.19
N THR A 26 14.13 10.77 6.42
CA THR A 26 13.27 10.10 5.43
C THR A 26 14.18 9.60 4.35
N ASP A 27 14.66 8.38 4.50
CA ASP A 27 15.53 7.72 3.54
C ASP A 27 14.75 7.48 2.24
N LEU A 28 14.88 8.46 1.33
CA LEU A 28 14.23 8.42 0.03
C LEU A 28 14.73 7.27 -0.85
N SER A 29 15.83 6.60 -0.48
CA SER A 29 16.35 5.44 -1.21
C SER A 29 15.45 4.20 -1.10
N ARG A 30 14.54 4.18 -0.12
CA ARG A 30 13.55 3.11 0.08
C ARG A 30 12.36 3.19 -0.86
N PHE A 31 12.16 4.34 -1.54
CA PHE A 31 11.06 4.50 -2.48
C PHE A 31 11.41 3.86 -3.82
N ALA A 32 10.50 3.03 -4.31
CA ALA A 32 10.58 2.45 -5.63
C ALA A 32 9.94 3.38 -6.67
N PHE A 33 10.19 3.10 -7.93
CA PHE A 33 9.67 3.92 -9.03
C PHE A 33 8.13 3.97 -9.04
N GLU A 34 7.47 2.87 -8.67
CA GLU A 34 6.01 2.79 -8.54
C GLU A 34 5.44 3.76 -7.50
N ASP A 35 6.20 4.08 -6.44
CA ASP A 35 5.73 4.96 -5.36
C ASP A 35 5.60 6.41 -5.83
N TRP A 36 6.50 6.86 -6.73
CA TRP A 36 6.45 8.19 -7.33
C TRP A 36 5.23 8.38 -8.22
N PHE A 37 4.84 7.34 -8.99
CA PHE A 37 3.62 7.38 -9.77
C PHE A 37 2.37 7.42 -8.89
N THR A 38 2.37 6.65 -7.80
CA THR A 38 1.29 6.67 -6.81
C THR A 38 1.14 8.06 -6.19
N LEU A 39 2.25 8.68 -5.83
CA LEU A 39 2.27 10.04 -5.27
C LEU A 39 1.77 11.08 -6.28
N ALA A 40 2.21 11.00 -7.52
CA ALA A 40 1.76 11.89 -8.60
C ALA A 40 0.24 11.74 -8.86
N ALA A 41 -0.26 10.50 -8.90
CA ALA A 41 -1.69 10.24 -9.05
C ALA A 41 -2.50 10.76 -7.85
N PHE A 42 -1.97 10.65 -6.64
CA PHE A 42 -2.58 11.20 -5.43
C PHE A 42 -2.71 12.73 -5.50
N TRP A 43 -1.66 13.43 -5.88
CA TRP A 43 -1.70 14.89 -6.04
C TRP A 43 -2.62 15.33 -7.18
N ALA A 44 -2.64 14.59 -8.31
CA ALA A 44 -3.56 14.86 -9.41
C ALA A 44 -5.02 14.68 -8.96
N MET A 45 -5.32 13.62 -8.20
CA MET A 45 -6.63 13.39 -7.61
C MET A 45 -7.04 14.56 -6.69
N GLY A 46 -6.16 14.96 -5.77
CA GLY A 46 -6.42 16.07 -4.85
C GLY A 46 -6.68 17.39 -5.59
N LEU A 47 -5.89 17.67 -6.64
CA LEU A 47 -6.10 18.85 -7.48
C LEU A 47 -7.44 18.81 -8.21
N CYS A 48 -7.84 17.66 -8.78
CA CYS A 48 -9.12 17.50 -9.46
C CYS A 48 -10.30 17.71 -8.48
N VAL A 49 -10.22 17.13 -7.28
CA VAL A 49 -11.25 17.31 -6.24
C VAL A 49 -11.33 18.78 -5.81
N PHE A 50 -10.19 19.42 -5.56
CA PHE A 50 -10.15 20.85 -5.23
C PHE A 50 -10.76 21.71 -6.35
N LEU A 51 -10.38 21.45 -7.60
CA LEU A 51 -10.88 22.16 -8.77
C LEU A 51 -12.40 21.98 -8.91
N GLN A 52 -12.91 20.78 -8.66
CA GLN A 52 -14.35 20.49 -8.69
C GLN A 52 -15.11 21.30 -7.65
N PHE A 53 -14.63 21.35 -6.42
CA PHE A 53 -15.23 22.17 -5.37
C PHE A 53 -15.18 23.65 -5.73
N PHE A 54 -14.03 24.16 -6.16
CA PHE A 54 -13.86 25.56 -6.51
C PHE A 54 -14.79 25.98 -7.67
N THR A 55 -14.83 25.20 -8.75
CA THR A 55 -15.68 25.52 -9.91
C THR A 55 -17.17 25.45 -9.57
N ARG A 56 -17.55 24.48 -8.74
CA ARG A 56 -18.93 24.31 -8.33
C ARG A 56 -19.44 25.45 -7.42
N TYR A 57 -18.65 25.86 -6.43
CA TYR A 57 -19.10 26.81 -5.41
C TYR A 57 -18.68 28.27 -5.68
N ALA A 58 -17.49 28.49 -6.30
CA ALA A 58 -17.02 29.84 -6.61
C ALA A 58 -17.46 30.31 -7.99
N LEU A 59 -17.46 29.44 -9.00
CA LEU A 59 -17.80 29.79 -10.39
C LEU A 59 -19.22 29.37 -10.78
N ASN A 60 -19.94 28.69 -9.89
CA ASN A 60 -21.29 28.18 -10.13
C ASN A 60 -21.42 27.33 -11.42
N ASN A 61 -20.31 26.68 -11.83
CA ASN A 61 -20.19 25.86 -13.03
C ASN A 61 -19.44 24.59 -12.70
N SER A 62 -20.11 23.44 -12.74
CA SER A 62 -19.51 22.14 -12.40
C SER A 62 -18.84 21.53 -13.62
N LEU A 63 -17.55 21.18 -13.49
CA LEU A 63 -16.81 20.45 -14.50
C LEU A 63 -16.95 18.94 -14.24
N SER A 64 -17.77 18.26 -15.05
CA SER A 64 -18.03 16.81 -14.87
C SER A 64 -16.80 15.91 -15.09
N TRP A 65 -15.87 16.34 -15.93
CA TRP A 65 -14.66 15.56 -16.21
C TRP A 65 -13.69 15.44 -15.01
N THR A 66 -13.70 16.41 -14.08
CA THR A 66 -12.83 16.40 -12.90
C THR A 66 -13.20 15.26 -11.95
N GLU A 67 -14.49 14.95 -11.83
CA GLU A 67 -14.99 13.84 -11.02
C GLU A 67 -14.55 12.49 -11.59
N GLU A 68 -14.66 12.32 -12.91
CA GLU A 68 -14.24 11.10 -13.58
C GLU A 68 -12.72 10.88 -13.50
N VAL A 69 -11.92 11.95 -13.67
CA VAL A 69 -10.46 11.89 -13.50
C VAL A 69 -10.09 11.57 -12.07
N ALA A 70 -10.71 12.21 -11.09
CA ALA A 70 -10.43 11.94 -9.66
C ALA A 70 -10.73 10.50 -9.29
N SER A 71 -11.87 9.95 -9.77
CA SER A 71 -12.23 8.54 -9.53
C SER A 71 -11.23 7.57 -10.17
N ASN A 72 -10.75 7.85 -11.37
CA ASN A 72 -9.74 7.05 -12.03
C ASN A 72 -8.39 7.14 -11.31
N CYS A 73 -7.97 8.33 -10.88
CA CYS A 73 -6.77 8.51 -10.06
C CYS A 73 -6.86 7.76 -8.73
N LEU A 74 -8.04 7.73 -8.10
CA LEU A 74 -8.26 6.96 -6.88
C LEU A 74 -7.97 5.47 -7.10
N VAL A 75 -8.47 4.89 -8.20
CA VAL A 75 -8.19 3.48 -8.54
C VAL A 75 -6.69 3.26 -8.75
N VAL A 76 -6.01 4.17 -9.47
CA VAL A 76 -4.55 4.10 -9.67
C VAL A 76 -3.81 4.13 -8.33
N VAL A 77 -4.16 5.06 -7.43
CA VAL A 77 -3.55 5.19 -6.09
C VAL A 77 -3.76 3.93 -5.26
N VAL A 78 -4.96 3.36 -5.27
CA VAL A 78 -5.27 2.14 -4.51
C VAL A 78 -4.46 0.95 -5.01
N PHE A 79 -4.43 0.71 -6.32
CA PHE A 79 -3.76 -0.47 -6.87
C PHE A 79 -2.23 -0.35 -6.83
N LEU A 80 -1.65 0.80 -7.17
CA LEU A 80 -0.20 1.01 -7.07
C LEU A 80 0.25 1.11 -5.60
N GLY A 81 -0.55 1.73 -4.72
CA GLY A 81 -0.28 1.73 -3.28
C GLY A 81 -0.30 0.33 -2.67
N ALA A 82 -1.19 -0.55 -3.16
CA ALA A 82 -1.19 -1.96 -2.75
C ALA A 82 0.11 -2.69 -3.14
N VAL A 83 0.76 -2.34 -4.27
CA VAL A 83 2.09 -2.88 -4.64
C VAL A 83 3.13 -2.52 -3.57
N MET A 84 3.12 -1.27 -3.09
CA MET A 84 3.99 -0.81 -1.99
C MET A 84 3.73 -1.62 -0.71
N CYS A 85 2.46 -1.84 -0.34
CA CYS A 85 2.10 -2.63 0.82
C CYS A 85 2.60 -4.08 0.73
N VAL A 86 2.53 -4.70 -0.45
CA VAL A 86 3.09 -6.04 -0.69
C VAL A 86 4.61 -6.03 -0.50
N ARG A 87 5.31 -5.04 -1.06
CA ARG A 87 6.77 -4.91 -0.97
C ARG A 87 7.26 -4.74 0.46
N LEU A 88 6.59 -3.88 1.22
CA LEU A 88 6.95 -3.59 2.61
C LEU A 88 6.44 -4.63 3.60
N SER A 89 5.74 -5.67 3.11
CA SER A 89 5.07 -6.69 3.96
C SER A 89 4.16 -6.08 5.04
N ARG A 90 3.60 -4.89 4.77
CA ARG A 90 2.72 -4.15 5.68
C ARG A 90 1.23 -4.48 5.49
N HIS A 91 0.92 -5.65 4.94
CA HIS A 91 -0.45 -6.13 4.99
C HIS A 91 -0.82 -6.49 6.43
N ILE A 92 -2.09 -6.22 6.78
CA ILE A 92 -2.63 -6.60 8.09
C ILE A 92 -2.41 -8.11 8.25
N HIS A 93 -1.64 -8.50 9.27
CA HIS A 93 -1.40 -9.88 9.63
C HIS A 93 -1.73 -10.09 11.11
N VAL A 94 -2.17 -11.27 11.44
CA VAL A 94 -2.56 -11.61 12.81
C VAL A 94 -1.41 -12.37 13.47
N ASP A 95 -0.53 -11.64 14.14
CA ASP A 95 0.67 -12.19 14.80
C ASP A 95 0.36 -13.12 15.96
N VAL A 96 -0.83 -12.95 16.56
CA VAL A 96 -1.27 -13.72 17.74
C VAL A 96 -1.22 -15.22 17.47
N VAL A 97 -1.57 -15.67 16.28
CA VAL A 97 -1.55 -17.10 15.92
C VAL A 97 -0.14 -17.67 15.96
N TYR A 98 0.85 -16.91 15.46
CA TYR A 98 2.25 -17.33 15.41
C TYR A 98 2.89 -17.44 16.80
N HIS A 99 2.38 -16.68 17.78
CA HIS A 99 2.89 -16.70 19.14
C HIS A 99 2.58 -18.01 19.88
N TYR A 100 1.49 -18.68 19.53
CA TYR A 100 1.05 -19.95 20.14
C TYR A 100 1.55 -21.19 19.40
N LEU A 101 2.12 -21.05 18.19
CA LEU A 101 2.56 -22.20 17.40
C LEU A 101 4.05 -22.53 17.67
N PRO A 102 4.43 -23.83 17.68
CA PRO A 102 5.81 -24.25 17.67
C PRO A 102 6.50 -23.76 16.37
N HIS A 103 7.79 -23.43 16.45
CA HIS A 103 8.56 -22.83 15.33
C HIS A 103 8.41 -23.55 13.99
N ALA A 104 8.32 -24.89 13.99
CA ALA A 104 8.16 -25.68 12.76
C ALA A 104 6.77 -25.44 12.12
N ALA A 105 5.72 -25.36 12.93
CA ALA A 105 4.36 -25.13 12.45
C ALA A 105 4.17 -23.68 12.01
N ALA A 106 4.74 -22.71 12.73
CA ALA A 106 4.74 -21.30 12.37
C ALA A 106 5.40 -21.07 11.00
N ARG A 107 6.55 -21.71 10.76
CA ARG A 107 7.25 -21.65 9.47
C ARG A 107 6.45 -22.30 8.33
N ALA A 108 5.85 -23.46 8.56
CA ALA A 108 5.02 -24.11 7.55
C ALA A 108 3.80 -23.26 7.20
N LEU A 109 3.17 -22.62 8.20
CA LEU A 109 2.04 -21.73 8.01
C LEU A 109 2.45 -20.47 7.25
N SER A 110 3.59 -19.84 7.55
CA SER A 110 4.06 -18.66 6.84
C SER A 110 4.35 -18.95 5.36
N ILE A 111 4.97 -20.10 5.05
CA ILE A 111 5.19 -20.54 3.67
C ILE A 111 3.86 -20.77 2.95
N LEU A 112 2.88 -21.40 3.61
CA LEU A 112 1.56 -21.64 3.05
C LEU A 112 0.85 -20.31 2.73
N VAL A 113 0.89 -19.34 3.65
CA VAL A 113 0.29 -18.01 3.45
C VAL A 113 0.94 -17.28 2.27
N ASP A 114 2.27 -17.32 2.16
CA ASP A 114 2.99 -16.72 1.03
C ASP A 114 2.60 -17.37 -0.30
N LEU A 115 2.47 -18.70 -0.35
CA LEU A 115 2.03 -19.43 -1.56
C LEU A 115 0.58 -19.09 -1.94
N VAL A 116 -0.33 -19.06 -0.98
CA VAL A 116 -1.74 -18.67 -1.20
C VAL A 116 -1.82 -17.24 -1.73
N ARG A 117 -1.04 -16.32 -1.16
CA ARG A 117 -0.96 -14.93 -1.62
C ARG A 117 -0.48 -14.83 -3.07
N ILE A 118 0.58 -15.55 -3.43
CA ILE A 118 1.10 -15.57 -4.81
C ILE A 118 0.05 -16.16 -5.76
N ALA A 119 -0.56 -17.29 -5.41
CA ALA A 119 -1.61 -17.93 -6.20
C ALA A 119 -2.81 -17.00 -6.42
N PHE A 120 -3.22 -16.26 -5.37
CA PHE A 120 -4.28 -15.28 -5.46
C PHE A 120 -3.96 -14.15 -6.46
N PHE A 121 -2.75 -13.56 -6.40
CA PHE A 121 -2.37 -12.49 -7.32
C PHE A 121 -2.24 -12.99 -8.77
N ILE A 122 -1.73 -14.19 -8.99
CA ILE A 122 -1.71 -14.81 -10.32
C ILE A 122 -3.15 -14.99 -10.84
N TYR A 123 -4.04 -15.53 -10.01
CA TYR A 123 -5.43 -15.72 -10.38
C TYR A 123 -6.13 -14.38 -10.70
N ALA A 124 -5.94 -13.36 -9.85
CA ALA A 124 -6.46 -12.02 -10.09
C ALA A 124 -5.92 -11.41 -11.39
N THR A 125 -4.63 -11.58 -11.68
CA THR A 125 -4.02 -11.15 -12.95
C THR A 125 -4.72 -11.81 -14.15
N THR A 126 -4.98 -13.12 -14.07
CA THR A 126 -5.66 -13.84 -15.17
C THR A 126 -7.11 -13.39 -15.35
N LEU A 127 -7.81 -13.06 -14.26
CA LEU A 127 -9.16 -12.51 -14.33
C LEU A 127 -9.20 -11.16 -15.02
N VAL A 128 -8.32 -10.23 -14.62
CA VAL A 128 -8.23 -8.90 -15.24
C VAL A 128 -7.86 -9.03 -16.71
N TRP A 129 -6.91 -9.89 -17.06
CA TRP A 129 -6.53 -10.16 -18.44
C TRP A 129 -7.72 -10.63 -19.28
N ARG A 130 -8.53 -11.56 -18.76
CA ARG A 130 -9.74 -12.04 -19.47
C ARG A 130 -10.83 -10.99 -19.58
N TYR A 131 -10.88 -10.04 -18.67
CA TYR A 131 -11.87 -8.97 -18.66
C TYR A 131 -11.51 -7.82 -19.62
N LEU A 132 -10.25 -7.65 -19.94
CA LEU A 132 -9.71 -6.55 -20.74
C LEU A 132 -10.41 -6.41 -22.11
N PRO A 133 -10.61 -7.48 -22.92
CA PRO A 133 -11.26 -7.38 -24.22
C PRO A 133 -12.72 -6.92 -24.13
N ILE A 134 -13.39 -7.17 -23.01
CA ILE A 134 -14.78 -6.76 -22.80
C ILE A 134 -14.87 -5.23 -22.67
N VAL A 135 -13.88 -4.62 -21.99
CA VAL A 135 -13.87 -3.18 -21.69
C VAL A 135 -13.17 -2.35 -22.77
N GLU A 136 -12.48 -2.99 -23.72
CA GLU A 136 -11.71 -2.29 -24.77
C GLU A 136 -12.57 -1.35 -25.62
N HIS A 137 -13.85 -1.69 -25.78
CA HIS A 137 -14.80 -0.89 -26.57
C HIS A 137 -15.55 0.15 -25.75
N GLU A 138 -15.38 0.18 -24.44
CA GLU A 138 -16.01 1.17 -23.58
C GLU A 138 -15.20 2.46 -23.54
N ARG A 139 -15.92 3.60 -23.61
CA ARG A 139 -15.34 4.94 -23.45
C ARG A 139 -15.74 5.55 -22.10
N MET A 140 -14.93 6.44 -21.61
CA MET A 140 -15.27 7.27 -20.47
C MET A 140 -16.41 8.22 -20.83
N ILE A 141 -17.19 8.64 -19.84
CA ILE A 141 -18.41 9.42 -20.06
C ILE A 141 -18.08 10.88 -20.38
N SER A 142 -17.12 11.47 -19.67
CA SER A 142 -16.79 12.90 -19.78
C SER A 142 -15.51 13.15 -20.58
N LEU A 143 -14.67 12.13 -20.74
CA LEU A 143 -13.42 12.18 -21.49
C LEU A 143 -13.49 11.18 -22.64
N ASP A 144 -13.10 11.59 -23.84
CA ASP A 144 -13.04 10.68 -24.99
C ASP A 144 -11.81 9.74 -24.92
N LEU A 145 -11.57 9.16 -23.74
CA LEU A 145 -10.50 8.22 -23.47
C LEU A 145 -11.06 6.80 -23.35
N PRO A 146 -10.31 5.79 -23.82
CA PRO A 146 -10.72 4.40 -23.67
C PRO A 146 -10.65 3.99 -22.20
N ARG A 147 -11.69 3.38 -21.68
CA ARG A 147 -11.76 2.87 -20.30
C ARG A 147 -10.75 1.76 -20.05
N SER A 148 -10.30 1.08 -21.08
CA SER A 148 -9.27 0.05 -21.04
C SER A 148 -7.95 0.55 -20.45
N ALA A 149 -7.60 1.84 -20.58
CA ALA A 149 -6.38 2.40 -19.99
C ALA A 149 -6.31 2.20 -18.44
N LEU A 150 -7.45 2.34 -17.76
CA LEU A 150 -7.56 2.08 -16.33
C LEU A 150 -7.31 0.60 -16.01
N PHE A 151 -7.91 -0.31 -16.80
CA PHE A 151 -7.75 -1.74 -16.62
C PHE A 151 -6.32 -2.24 -16.91
N TYR A 152 -5.62 -1.61 -17.84
CA TYR A 152 -4.18 -1.86 -18.05
C TYR A 152 -3.37 -1.46 -16.81
N THR A 153 -3.68 -0.35 -16.15
CA THR A 153 -3.02 0.05 -14.91
C THR A 153 -3.29 -0.98 -13.79
N ILE A 154 -4.53 -1.46 -13.67
CA ILE A 154 -4.87 -2.51 -12.71
C ILE A 154 -4.11 -3.81 -13.01
N LEU A 155 -4.04 -4.20 -14.29
CA LEU A 155 -3.29 -5.38 -14.71
C LEU A 155 -1.80 -5.28 -14.36
N ILE A 156 -1.17 -4.15 -14.70
CA ILE A 156 0.23 -3.88 -14.37
C ILE A 156 0.44 -3.96 -12.85
N SER A 157 -0.47 -3.40 -12.06
CA SER A 157 -0.40 -3.45 -10.60
C SER A 157 -0.45 -4.88 -10.07
N PHE A 158 -1.34 -5.73 -10.57
CA PHE A 158 -1.41 -7.15 -10.16
C PHE A 158 -0.17 -7.94 -10.58
N VAL A 159 0.38 -7.68 -11.77
CA VAL A 159 1.66 -8.27 -12.20
C VAL A 159 2.79 -7.84 -11.25
N LEU A 160 2.88 -6.55 -10.92
CA LEU A 160 3.87 -6.04 -9.97
C LEU A 160 3.68 -6.64 -8.58
N MET A 161 2.44 -6.77 -8.07
CA MET A 161 2.16 -7.43 -6.79
C MET A 161 2.61 -8.89 -6.81
N THR A 162 2.38 -9.60 -7.91
CA THR A 162 2.86 -10.99 -8.08
C THR A 162 4.37 -11.06 -8.01
N LEU A 163 5.08 -10.21 -8.77
CA LEU A 163 6.55 -10.16 -8.78
C LEU A 163 7.10 -9.82 -7.38
N ARG A 164 6.52 -8.81 -6.72
CA ARG A 164 6.92 -8.41 -5.36
C ARG A 164 6.66 -9.51 -4.33
N SER A 165 5.50 -10.20 -4.42
CA SER A 165 5.21 -11.35 -3.55
C SER A 165 6.21 -12.47 -3.72
N VAL A 166 6.62 -12.78 -4.96
CA VAL A 166 7.67 -13.78 -5.23
C VAL A 166 9.01 -13.32 -4.67
N GLN A 167 9.39 -12.04 -4.82
CA GLN A 167 10.63 -11.50 -4.26
C GLN A 167 10.65 -11.60 -2.73
N VAL A 168 9.55 -11.24 -2.06
CA VAL A 168 9.40 -11.35 -0.60
C VAL A 168 9.49 -12.82 -0.17
N PHE A 169 8.80 -13.72 -0.85
CA PHE A 169 8.85 -15.16 -0.58
C PHE A 169 10.28 -15.74 -0.68
N ILE A 170 10.99 -15.43 -1.77
CA ILE A 170 12.38 -15.85 -1.94
C ILE A 170 13.27 -15.25 -0.84
N GLY A 171 13.06 -13.99 -0.48
CA GLY A 171 13.75 -13.32 0.63
C GLY A 171 13.53 -14.03 1.97
N ASN A 172 12.28 -14.40 2.27
CA ASN A 172 11.91 -15.14 3.48
C ASN A 172 12.55 -16.53 3.52
N LEU A 173 12.57 -17.24 2.38
CA LEU A 173 13.22 -18.54 2.29
C LEU A 173 14.74 -18.46 2.53
N ARG A 174 15.41 -17.45 1.95
CA ARG A 174 16.87 -17.25 2.11
C ARG A 174 17.26 -16.86 3.52
N ARG A 175 16.45 -16.03 4.20
CA ARG A 175 16.69 -15.61 5.59
C ARG A 175 16.35 -16.69 6.61
N GLY A 176 15.51 -17.65 6.24
CA GLY A 176 15.09 -18.73 7.11
C GLY A 176 13.97 -18.38 8.09
N TYR A 177 13.47 -17.13 8.07
CA TYR A 177 12.32 -16.65 8.85
C TYR A 177 11.53 -15.62 8.04
N SER A 178 10.25 -15.51 8.35
CA SER A 178 9.32 -14.54 7.75
C SER A 178 9.07 -13.36 8.69
N VAL A 179 8.64 -12.23 8.12
CA VAL A 179 8.09 -11.09 8.89
C VAL A 179 6.97 -11.52 9.82
N LEU A 180 6.18 -12.53 9.42
CA LEU A 180 5.09 -13.09 10.21
C LEU A 180 5.57 -13.84 11.46
N GLU A 181 6.79 -14.39 11.44
CA GLU A 181 7.38 -15.11 12.58
C GLU A 181 8.09 -14.17 13.56
N ARG A 182 8.64 -13.04 13.07
CA ARG A 182 9.39 -12.07 13.86
C ARG A 182 9.10 -10.64 13.39
N PRO A 183 7.93 -10.08 13.68
CA PRO A 183 7.56 -8.73 13.24
C PRO A 183 8.50 -7.66 13.79
N GLY A 184 8.92 -7.75 15.04
CA GLY A 184 9.84 -6.78 15.67
C GLY A 184 11.23 -6.66 15.03
N ALA A 185 11.67 -7.66 14.23
CA ALA A 185 12.94 -7.56 13.50
C ALA A 185 12.86 -6.63 12.26
N PHE A 186 11.66 -6.13 11.93
CA PHE A 186 11.41 -5.29 10.75
C PHE A 186 10.87 -3.89 11.11
N ASP A 187 10.52 -3.66 12.37
CA ASP A 187 9.97 -2.36 12.82
C ASP A 187 11.06 -1.29 13.03
N GLY A 188 12.33 -1.61 12.79
CA GLY A 188 13.42 -0.65 12.88
C GLY A 188 13.68 -0.11 14.32
N ILE A 189 13.05 -0.71 15.33
CA ILE A 189 13.20 -0.36 16.75
C ILE A 189 14.09 -1.42 17.41
N GLY A 190 15.23 -1.64 16.81
CA GLY A 190 16.15 -2.62 17.36
C GLY A 190 17.54 -2.42 16.79
N GLU A 191 18.13 -1.29 17.12
CA GLU A 191 19.53 -1.07 17.45
C GLU A 191 19.79 0.43 17.61
#